data_4b10dadd2872a30196e3ad23214b6beb
#
_entry.id   4b10dadd2872a30196e3ad23214b6beb
#
_cell.length_a   1.000
_cell.length_b   1.000
_cell.length_c   1.000
_cell.angle_alpha   90.00
_cell.angle_beta   90.00
_cell.angle_gamma   90.00
#
_symmetry.space_group_name_H-M   'P 1'
#
loop_
_entity.id
_entity.type
_entity.pdbx_description
1 polymer ?
#
loop_
_entity_poly.entity_id
_entity_poly.type
_entity_poly.pdbx_seq_one_letter_code
_entity_poly.pdbx_strand_id
1 'polypeptide(L)'
;NIWIMSALETIESFVEGAPPGELADVIADIKALTVADPGLVSKLGPAFEKYNEEQFATVRLPGSSQPIIVSSHSSLGNGRYYDVESSSSFEYDHATQKASGAQSYVLEGAQAELTHNILGRVTNAGDRKSTLKTLSPYVKEHFPNAAYGVYPTENDSKVAIIIVANKYSPNNFWNGRWRSLYIFDPSSGALEGSLKVDVHYYEDGNVRLLTSKPISTTISSGTGAGIVKEIGNAEKKYQDELNKGFTSLSEGAFKALRRQLPVTRQKIEWDKVASYRVGQDIGGGSSRR
;
A
#
# COMPACT_ATOMS: atom_id res chain seq x y z
N ASN A 1 -11.46 -34.95 -1.74
CA ASN A 1 -12.41 -34.02 -1.08
C ASN A 1 -12.40 -32.71 -1.87
N ILE A 2 -13.41 -32.50 -2.68
CA ILE A 2 -13.65 -31.22 -3.33
C ILE A 2 -14.28 -30.33 -2.26
N TRP A 3 -13.56 -29.32 -1.80
CA TRP A 3 -14.10 -28.29 -0.92
C TRP A 3 -15.06 -27.44 -1.78
N ILE A 4 -16.36 -27.58 -1.56
CA ILE A 4 -17.35 -26.68 -2.15
C ILE A 4 -17.38 -25.44 -1.26
N MET A 5 -16.87 -24.32 -1.73
CA MET A 5 -16.99 -23.03 -1.06
C MET A 5 -18.47 -22.64 -0.99
N SER A 6 -18.90 -22.06 0.14
CA SER A 6 -20.24 -21.47 0.25
C SER A 6 -20.35 -20.24 -0.67
N ALA A 7 -21.57 -19.85 -1.01
CA ALA A 7 -21.78 -18.62 -1.80
C ALA A 7 -21.18 -17.38 -1.11
N LEU A 8 -21.26 -17.31 0.21
CA LEU A 8 -20.65 -16.22 0.99
C LEU A 8 -19.14 -16.22 0.87
N GLU A 9 -18.46 -17.35 1.12
CA GLU A 9 -17.00 -17.47 0.97
C GLU A 9 -16.53 -17.12 -0.44
N THR A 10 -17.32 -17.46 -1.45
CA THR A 10 -17.00 -17.12 -2.84
C THR A 10 -17.00 -15.62 -3.06
N ILE A 11 -18.05 -14.90 -2.62
CA ILE A 11 -18.11 -13.45 -2.81
C ILE A 11 -17.14 -12.69 -1.90
N GLU A 12 -16.82 -13.21 -0.70
CA GLU A 12 -15.75 -12.70 0.15
C GLU A 12 -14.39 -12.79 -0.57
N SER A 13 -14.13 -13.90 -1.26
CA SER A 13 -12.89 -14.06 -2.03
C SER A 13 -12.78 -13.05 -3.19
N PHE A 14 -13.89 -12.61 -3.79
CA PHE A 14 -13.89 -11.55 -4.79
C PHE A 14 -13.53 -10.21 -4.19
N VAL A 15 -14.05 -9.89 -3.00
CA VAL A 15 -13.67 -8.67 -2.28
C VAL A 15 -12.19 -8.68 -1.93
N GLU A 16 -11.69 -9.75 -1.32
CA GLU A 16 -10.29 -9.90 -0.93
C GLU A 16 -9.34 -9.87 -2.14
N GLY A 17 -9.80 -10.37 -3.27
CA GLY A 17 -9.07 -10.41 -4.55
C GLY A 17 -9.21 -9.13 -5.38
N ALA A 18 -9.93 -8.11 -4.96
CA ALA A 18 -10.15 -6.91 -5.77
C ALA A 18 -8.82 -6.21 -6.12
N PRO A 19 -8.61 -5.83 -7.39
CA PRO A 19 -7.42 -5.08 -7.78
C PRO A 19 -7.38 -3.68 -7.17
N PRO A 20 -6.21 -3.03 -7.13
CA PRO A 20 -6.07 -1.67 -6.61
C PRO A 20 -7.01 -0.67 -7.30
N GLY A 21 -7.81 0.05 -6.52
CA GLY A 21 -8.74 1.06 -7.03
C GLY A 21 -10.03 0.53 -7.64
N GLU A 22 -10.24 -0.79 -7.65
CA GLU A 22 -11.38 -1.44 -8.35
C GLU A 22 -12.39 -2.08 -7.38
N LEU A 23 -12.27 -1.86 -6.08
CA LEU A 23 -13.19 -2.45 -5.10
C LEU A 23 -14.66 -2.07 -5.38
N ALA A 24 -14.92 -0.82 -5.79
CA ALA A 24 -16.28 -0.37 -6.11
C ALA A 24 -16.90 -1.14 -7.29
N ASP A 25 -16.10 -1.44 -8.30
CA ASP A 25 -16.53 -2.22 -9.47
C ASP A 25 -16.81 -3.67 -9.07
N VAL A 26 -15.92 -4.26 -8.27
CA VAL A 26 -16.13 -5.62 -7.71
C VAL A 26 -17.41 -5.69 -6.87
N ILE A 27 -17.69 -4.68 -6.05
CA ILE A 27 -18.94 -4.61 -5.28
C ILE A 27 -20.16 -4.53 -6.20
N ALA A 28 -20.07 -3.75 -7.28
CA ALA A 28 -21.14 -3.65 -8.27
C ALA A 28 -21.40 -5.00 -8.96
N ASP A 29 -20.37 -5.72 -9.34
CA ASP A 29 -20.45 -7.06 -9.92
C ASP A 29 -21.02 -8.08 -8.93
N ILE A 30 -20.60 -8.06 -7.67
CA ILE A 30 -21.17 -8.92 -6.62
C ILE A 30 -22.67 -8.65 -6.47
N LYS A 31 -23.10 -7.38 -6.44
CA LYS A 31 -24.53 -7.03 -6.37
C LYS A 31 -25.30 -7.56 -7.56
N ALA A 32 -24.73 -7.51 -8.76
CA ALA A 32 -25.36 -8.04 -9.98
C ALA A 32 -25.47 -9.57 -9.92
N LEU A 33 -24.46 -10.26 -9.41
CA LEU A 33 -24.45 -11.71 -9.26
C LEU A 33 -25.41 -12.22 -8.16
N THR A 34 -25.65 -11.40 -7.13
CA THR A 34 -26.43 -11.78 -5.94
C THR A 34 -27.82 -11.19 -5.90
N VAL A 35 -28.39 -10.79 -7.05
CA VAL A 35 -29.74 -10.21 -7.15
C VAL A 35 -30.80 -11.10 -6.48
N ALA A 36 -30.67 -12.43 -6.58
CA ALA A 36 -31.59 -13.38 -5.99
C ALA A 36 -31.47 -13.50 -4.46
N ASP A 37 -30.34 -13.10 -3.88
CA ASP A 37 -30.10 -13.10 -2.44
C ASP A 37 -29.30 -11.86 -2.01
N PRO A 38 -29.95 -10.69 -1.94
CA PRO A 38 -29.26 -9.43 -1.56
C PRO A 38 -28.77 -9.43 -0.10
N GLY A 39 -29.24 -10.36 0.74
CA GLY A 39 -28.80 -10.55 2.11
C GLY A 39 -27.33 -10.98 2.21
N LEU A 40 -26.75 -11.58 1.17
CA LEU A 40 -25.35 -11.94 1.12
C LEU A 40 -24.43 -10.70 1.17
N VAL A 41 -24.79 -9.64 0.45
CA VAL A 41 -24.00 -8.41 0.39
C VAL A 41 -23.87 -7.75 1.77
N SER A 42 -24.92 -7.81 2.59
CA SER A 42 -24.91 -7.24 3.96
C SER A 42 -23.95 -7.96 4.92
N LYS A 43 -23.53 -9.18 4.58
CA LYS A 43 -22.59 -9.98 5.37
C LYS A 43 -21.12 -9.73 5.02
N LEU A 44 -20.82 -8.92 4.00
CA LEU A 44 -19.45 -8.67 3.51
C LEU A 44 -18.66 -7.65 4.36
N GLY A 45 -19.23 -7.10 5.43
CA GLY A 45 -18.53 -6.14 6.31
C GLY A 45 -17.13 -6.59 6.73
N PRO A 46 -16.95 -7.79 7.27
CA PRO A 46 -15.63 -8.30 7.65
C PRO A 46 -14.65 -8.43 6.48
N ALA A 47 -15.12 -8.83 5.30
CA ALA A 47 -14.27 -8.92 4.10
C ALA A 47 -13.82 -7.53 3.62
N PHE A 48 -14.69 -6.51 3.69
CA PHE A 48 -14.33 -5.13 3.38
C PHE A 48 -13.32 -4.57 4.37
N GLU A 49 -13.50 -4.81 5.68
CA GLU A 49 -12.55 -4.40 6.72
C GLU A 49 -11.18 -5.03 6.46
N LYS A 50 -11.12 -6.35 6.31
CA LYS A 50 -9.90 -7.08 6.01
C LYS A 50 -9.21 -6.55 4.74
N TYR A 51 -9.95 -6.39 3.65
CA TYR A 51 -9.41 -5.86 2.40
C TYR A 51 -8.77 -4.47 2.59
N ASN A 52 -9.52 -3.54 3.18
CA ASN A 52 -9.05 -2.16 3.33
C ASN A 52 -7.83 -2.07 4.25
N GLU A 53 -7.80 -2.83 5.34
CA GLU A 53 -6.65 -2.87 6.25
C GLU A 53 -5.42 -3.50 5.63
N GLU A 54 -5.55 -4.65 4.93
CA GLU A 54 -4.44 -5.34 4.28
C GLU A 54 -3.92 -4.59 3.04
N GLN A 55 -4.79 -3.87 2.35
CA GLN A 55 -4.44 -3.08 1.19
C GLN A 55 -3.93 -1.68 1.56
N PHE A 56 -3.94 -1.31 2.85
CA PHE A 56 -3.62 0.03 3.33
C PHE A 56 -4.44 1.10 2.59
N ALA A 57 -5.76 0.93 2.61
CA ALA A 57 -6.65 1.88 1.98
C ALA A 57 -6.36 3.30 2.46
N THR A 58 -6.42 4.25 1.55
CA THR A 58 -6.12 5.65 1.85
C THR A 58 -7.36 6.51 1.75
N VAL A 59 -7.50 7.45 2.65
CA VAL A 59 -8.61 8.40 2.68
C VAL A 59 -8.09 9.80 2.99
N ARG A 60 -8.78 10.82 2.51
CA ARG A 60 -8.50 12.22 2.87
C ARG A 60 -9.56 12.72 3.82
N LEU A 61 -9.14 13.30 4.95
CA LEU A 61 -10.07 13.98 5.85
C LEU A 61 -10.47 15.34 5.26
N PRO A 62 -11.68 15.81 5.55
CA PRO A 62 -12.10 17.16 5.17
C PRO A 62 -11.08 18.21 5.65
N GLY A 63 -10.62 19.05 4.74
CA GLY A 63 -9.62 20.10 5.02
C GLY A 63 -8.16 19.62 5.06
N SER A 64 -7.88 18.33 4.88
CA SER A 64 -6.52 17.78 4.77
C SER A 64 -6.11 17.56 3.33
N SER A 65 -4.89 17.97 2.97
CA SER A 65 -4.28 17.66 1.68
C SER A 65 -3.57 16.30 1.67
N GLN A 66 -3.21 15.77 2.84
CA GLN A 66 -2.48 14.52 2.98
C GLN A 66 -3.45 13.34 3.07
N PRO A 67 -3.23 12.27 2.30
CA PRO A 67 -3.95 11.02 2.49
C PRO A 67 -3.47 10.32 3.76
N ILE A 68 -4.39 9.71 4.47
CA ILE A 68 -4.14 8.90 5.67
C ILE A 68 -4.46 7.44 5.41
N ILE A 69 -3.84 6.56 6.19
CA ILE A 69 -3.87 5.11 6.00
C ILE A 69 -4.90 4.47 6.93
N VAL A 70 -5.65 3.53 6.39
CA VAL A 70 -6.48 2.58 7.14
C VAL A 70 -5.74 1.26 7.22
N SER A 71 -5.40 0.82 8.43
CA SER A 71 -4.71 -0.44 8.67
C SER A 71 -5.01 -0.96 10.08
N SER A 72 -4.77 -2.24 10.32
CA SER A 72 -4.87 -2.82 11.67
C SER A 72 -3.94 -2.13 12.68
N HIS A 73 -2.80 -1.57 12.24
CA HIS A 73 -1.86 -0.82 13.08
C HIS A 73 -2.37 0.58 13.48
N SER A 74 -3.31 1.14 12.73
CA SER A 74 -3.95 2.43 13.03
C SER A 74 -5.36 2.27 13.62
N SER A 75 -5.81 1.06 13.88
CA SER A 75 -7.15 0.78 14.39
C SER A 75 -7.26 1.11 15.88
N LEU A 76 -8.34 1.81 16.24
CA LEU A 76 -8.79 2.03 17.62
C LEU A 76 -9.95 1.12 17.99
N GLY A 77 -10.33 0.20 17.08
CA GLY A 77 -11.52 -0.65 17.21
C GLY A 77 -12.80 0.06 16.77
N ASN A 78 -13.86 -0.75 16.57
CA ASN A 78 -15.20 -0.27 16.21
C ASN A 78 -15.22 0.64 14.95
N GLY A 79 -14.38 0.35 13.94
CA GLY A 79 -14.31 1.12 12.70
C GLY A 79 -13.66 2.50 12.85
N ARG A 80 -12.98 2.75 13.97
CA ARG A 80 -12.21 3.99 14.19
C ARG A 80 -10.73 3.75 13.97
N TYR A 81 -10.08 4.73 13.35
CA TYR A 81 -8.66 4.74 13.03
C TYR A 81 -8.02 6.06 13.47
N TYR A 82 -6.72 6.08 13.63
CA TYR A 82 -5.98 7.29 13.94
C TYR A 82 -4.80 7.50 12.99
N ASP A 83 -4.39 8.74 12.89
CA ASP A 83 -3.19 9.14 12.17
C ASP A 83 -2.34 10.07 13.02
N VAL A 84 -1.06 9.71 13.19
CA VAL A 84 -0.13 10.45 14.04
C VAL A 84 0.30 11.77 13.37
N GLU A 85 0.48 11.76 12.04
CA GLU A 85 0.93 12.94 11.30
C GLU A 85 -0.08 14.09 11.41
N SER A 86 -1.36 13.80 11.21
CA SER A 86 -2.44 14.80 11.33
C SER A 86 -2.94 15.01 12.76
N SER A 87 -2.50 14.18 13.72
CA SER A 87 -3.03 14.13 15.10
C SER A 87 -4.55 14.01 15.12
N SER A 88 -5.10 13.12 14.32
CA SER A 88 -6.54 12.93 14.16
C SER A 88 -6.96 11.49 14.32
N SER A 89 -8.16 11.26 14.80
CA SER A 89 -8.90 10.00 14.69
C SER A 89 -10.18 10.21 13.89
N PHE A 90 -10.66 9.15 13.26
CA PHE A 90 -11.83 9.22 12.37
C PHE A 90 -12.53 7.88 12.32
N GLU A 91 -13.80 7.88 11.92
CA GLU A 91 -14.56 6.69 11.56
C GLU A 91 -14.38 6.39 10.09
N TYR A 92 -14.27 5.11 9.74
CA TYR A 92 -14.11 4.68 8.36
C TYR A 92 -15.16 3.65 7.98
N ASP A 93 -15.93 3.95 6.93
CA ASP A 93 -16.88 3.02 6.33
C ASP A 93 -16.15 2.19 5.27
N HIS A 94 -15.94 0.92 5.56
CA HIS A 94 -15.21 -0.01 4.69
C HIS A 94 -15.91 -0.31 3.37
N ALA A 95 -17.24 -0.24 3.33
CA ALA A 95 -18.00 -0.53 2.12
C ALA A 95 -17.97 0.64 1.13
N THR A 96 -18.01 1.88 1.62
CA THR A 96 -17.98 3.09 0.79
C THR A 96 -16.59 3.72 0.69
N GLN A 97 -15.62 3.25 1.47
CA GLN A 97 -14.27 3.78 1.58
C GLN A 97 -14.23 5.28 1.93
N LYS A 98 -15.10 5.71 2.83
CA LYS A 98 -15.22 7.11 3.26
C LYS A 98 -14.92 7.28 4.74
N ALA A 99 -14.26 8.39 5.07
CA ALA A 99 -14.04 8.81 6.45
C ALA A 99 -15.07 9.85 6.90
N SER A 100 -15.40 9.80 8.19
CA SER A 100 -16.28 10.76 8.87
C SER A 100 -15.84 10.92 10.33
N GLY A 101 -16.47 11.85 11.06
CA GLY A 101 -16.30 11.98 12.50
C GLY A 101 -14.86 12.28 12.92
N ALA A 102 -14.13 13.11 12.17
CA ALA A 102 -12.76 13.48 12.51
C ALA A 102 -12.68 14.24 13.83
N GLN A 103 -11.78 13.80 14.71
CA GLN A 103 -11.54 14.37 16.03
C GLN A 103 -10.03 14.49 16.27
N SER A 104 -9.65 15.40 17.18
CA SER A 104 -8.28 15.48 17.64
C SER A 104 -7.87 14.17 18.34
N TYR A 105 -6.70 13.67 18.03
CA TYR A 105 -6.10 12.51 18.65
C TYR A 105 -4.61 12.74 18.87
N VAL A 106 -4.15 12.61 20.09
CA VAL A 106 -2.73 12.76 20.43
C VAL A 106 -2.20 11.39 20.84
N LEU A 107 -1.14 10.95 20.18
CA LEU A 107 -0.47 9.72 20.54
C LEU A 107 0.22 9.90 21.89
N GLU A 108 -0.07 9.00 22.80
CA GLU A 108 0.55 8.90 24.12
C GLU A 108 1.25 7.54 24.27
N GLY A 109 2.09 7.41 25.26
CA GLY A 109 2.78 6.16 25.58
C GLY A 109 4.26 6.18 25.28
N ALA A 110 4.92 5.07 25.56
CA ALA A 110 6.39 4.95 25.56
C ALA A 110 7.02 5.14 24.18
N GLN A 111 6.28 4.86 23.10
CA GLN A 111 6.81 4.95 21.73
C GLN A 111 6.43 6.24 20.99
N ALA A 112 5.73 7.17 21.65
CA ALA A 112 5.32 8.43 21.02
C ALA A 112 6.53 9.25 20.51
N GLU A 113 7.60 9.35 21.30
CA GLU A 113 8.82 10.06 20.94
C GLU A 113 9.51 9.44 19.72
N LEU A 114 9.69 8.10 19.72
CA LEU A 114 10.31 7.38 18.60
C LEU A 114 9.47 7.53 17.33
N THR A 115 8.14 7.42 17.46
CA THR A 115 7.20 7.60 16.35
C THR A 115 7.35 8.98 15.71
N HIS A 116 7.42 10.04 16.53
CA HIS A 116 7.62 11.39 16.05
C HIS A 116 9.00 11.59 15.41
N ASN A 117 10.05 10.98 15.98
CA ASN A 117 11.39 11.04 15.41
C ASN A 117 11.47 10.37 14.03
N ILE A 118 10.83 9.23 13.82
CA ILE A 118 10.79 8.56 12.53
C ILE A 118 10.00 9.40 11.50
N LEU A 119 8.85 9.96 11.89
CA LEU A 119 8.06 10.85 11.04
C LEU A 119 8.80 12.13 10.64
N GLY A 120 9.66 12.63 11.51
CA GLY A 120 10.36 13.92 11.33
C GLY A 120 9.65 15.09 11.97
N ARG A 121 8.79 14.84 12.95
CA ARG A 121 8.24 15.89 13.82
C ARG A 121 9.26 16.28 14.85
N VAL A 122 9.59 17.57 14.87
CA VAL A 122 10.46 18.14 15.90
C VAL A 122 9.62 18.38 17.15
N THR A 123 9.81 17.55 18.18
CA THR A 123 9.15 17.71 19.47
C THR A 123 9.83 18.78 20.34
N ASN A 124 11.10 19.15 20.02
CA ASN A 124 11.84 20.20 20.72
C ASN A 124 12.53 21.16 19.73
N ALA A 125 12.44 22.44 19.99
CA ALA A 125 12.93 23.54 19.15
C ALA A 125 14.46 23.58 18.90
N GLY A 126 15.22 22.64 19.48
CA GLY A 126 16.69 22.56 19.38
C GLY A 126 17.23 21.68 18.25
N ASP A 127 16.46 20.75 17.72
CA ASP A 127 17.00 19.67 16.85
C ASP A 127 16.69 19.89 15.36
N ARG A 128 16.95 21.09 14.84
CA ARG A 128 16.72 21.44 13.43
C ARG A 128 17.63 20.70 12.43
N LYS A 129 18.63 19.95 12.86
CA LYS A 129 19.59 19.29 11.97
C LYS A 129 19.27 17.85 11.58
N SER A 130 18.32 17.18 12.24
CA SER A 130 17.94 15.79 11.91
C SER A 130 16.84 15.66 10.87
N THR A 131 16.25 16.76 10.44
CA THR A 131 15.03 16.81 9.60
C THR A 131 15.22 16.32 8.16
N LEU A 132 16.43 16.17 7.66
CA LEU A 132 16.68 15.87 6.25
C LEU A 132 16.64 14.38 5.86
N LYS A 133 16.46 13.47 6.81
CA LYS A 133 16.52 12.01 6.56
C LYS A 133 15.40 11.22 7.27
N THR A 134 14.28 11.84 7.49
CA THR A 134 13.12 11.22 8.16
C THR A 134 12.06 10.79 7.15
N LEU A 135 11.02 10.07 7.61
CA LEU A 135 10.04 9.45 6.74
C LEU A 135 9.29 10.45 5.85
N SER A 136 8.84 11.57 6.42
CA SER A 136 8.06 12.56 5.68
C SER A 136 8.81 13.15 4.47
N PRO A 137 10.05 13.69 4.61
CA PRO A 137 10.82 14.12 3.45
C PRO A 137 11.14 12.98 2.47
N TYR A 138 11.50 11.80 2.98
CA TYR A 138 11.79 10.64 2.13
C TYR A 138 10.61 10.27 1.23
N VAL A 139 9.42 10.16 1.82
CA VAL A 139 8.23 9.79 1.04
C VAL A 139 7.85 10.88 0.03
N LYS A 140 7.89 12.15 0.43
CA LYS A 140 7.58 13.28 -0.48
C LYS A 140 8.53 13.35 -1.66
N GLU A 141 9.79 12.96 -1.49
CA GLU A 141 10.79 12.95 -2.56
C GLU A 141 10.60 11.75 -3.51
N HIS A 142 10.31 10.55 -2.96
CA HIS A 142 10.34 9.30 -3.72
C HIS A 142 8.96 8.83 -4.18
N PHE A 143 7.90 9.22 -3.48
CA PHE A 143 6.53 8.76 -3.71
C PHE A 143 5.54 9.93 -3.73
N PRO A 144 5.45 10.69 -4.83
CA PRO A 144 4.49 11.79 -4.93
C PRO A 144 3.05 11.30 -4.68
N ASN A 145 2.32 11.99 -3.82
CA ASN A 145 0.95 11.66 -3.41
C ASN A 145 0.79 10.34 -2.62
N ALA A 146 1.86 9.74 -2.12
CA ALA A 146 1.75 8.59 -1.23
C ALA A 146 1.22 8.98 0.15
N ALA A 147 0.61 8.00 0.81
CA ALA A 147 0.34 8.06 2.23
C ALA A 147 1.45 7.33 2.99
N TYR A 148 1.75 7.80 4.18
CA TYR A 148 2.70 7.18 5.09
C TYR A 148 2.22 7.35 6.53
N GLY A 149 2.63 6.42 7.39
CA GLY A 149 2.29 6.50 8.80
C GLY A 149 3.25 5.69 9.64
N VAL A 150 3.34 6.05 10.91
CA VAL A 150 4.14 5.37 11.91
C VAL A 150 3.26 5.14 13.14
N TYR A 151 3.15 3.89 13.54
CA TYR A 151 2.20 3.48 14.57
C TYR A 151 2.88 2.57 15.60
N PRO A 152 2.75 2.83 16.91
CA PRO A 152 3.10 1.85 17.93
C PRO A 152 2.32 0.55 17.73
N THR A 153 2.97 -0.57 17.97
CA THR A 153 2.38 -1.91 17.81
C THR A 153 2.94 -2.87 18.87
N GLU A 154 2.34 -4.03 19.02
CA GLU A 154 2.71 -5.05 19.99
C GLU A 154 2.81 -4.50 21.43
N ASN A 155 1.74 -3.89 21.91
CA ASN A 155 1.67 -3.24 23.22
C ASN A 155 2.76 -2.18 23.45
N ASP A 156 2.97 -1.34 22.43
CA ASP A 156 3.96 -0.26 22.43
C ASP A 156 5.43 -0.73 22.54
N SER A 157 5.69 -2.01 22.29
CA SER A 157 7.07 -2.51 22.27
C SER A 157 7.77 -2.31 20.95
N LYS A 158 7.03 -2.22 19.85
CA LYS A 158 7.53 -2.06 18.49
C LYS A 158 6.84 -0.92 17.74
N VAL A 159 7.35 -0.58 16.59
CA VAL A 159 6.80 0.48 15.74
C VAL A 159 6.57 -0.05 14.33
N ALA A 160 5.36 0.08 13.84
CA ALA A 160 4.99 -0.18 12.45
C ALA A 160 5.19 1.08 11.59
N ILE A 161 5.88 0.95 10.48
CA ILE A 161 6.12 2.01 9.50
C ILE A 161 5.49 1.58 8.19
N ILE A 162 4.55 2.37 7.68
CA ILE A 162 3.77 2.04 6.50
C ILE A 162 3.95 3.15 5.45
N ILE A 163 4.18 2.73 4.20
CA ILE A 163 4.15 3.61 3.03
C ILE A 163 3.24 2.96 2.00
N VAL A 164 2.31 3.71 1.44
CA VAL A 164 1.46 3.26 0.36
C VAL A 164 1.35 4.31 -0.73
N ALA A 165 1.67 3.91 -1.95
CA ALA A 165 1.55 4.75 -3.14
C ALA A 165 0.59 4.08 -4.13
N ASN A 166 -0.42 4.82 -4.57
CA ASN A 166 -1.37 4.37 -5.56
C ASN A 166 -1.19 5.18 -6.85
N LYS A 167 -1.24 4.50 -7.97
CA LYS A 167 -1.35 5.14 -9.27
C LYS A 167 -2.44 4.48 -10.07
N TYR A 168 -3.50 5.21 -10.30
CA TYR A 168 -4.65 4.78 -11.09
C TYR A 168 -4.61 5.49 -12.44
N SER A 169 -4.64 4.72 -13.51
CA SER A 169 -4.55 5.22 -14.89
C SER A 169 -5.61 4.56 -15.76
N PRO A 170 -6.90 4.80 -15.48
CA PRO A 170 -8.00 4.14 -16.20
C PRO A 170 -7.99 4.46 -17.71
N ASN A 171 -7.54 5.63 -18.10
CA ASN A 171 -7.38 6.00 -19.52
C ASN A 171 -6.30 5.19 -20.25
N ASN A 172 -5.39 4.55 -19.50
CA ASN A 172 -4.37 3.65 -20.02
C ASN A 172 -4.62 2.21 -19.59
N PHE A 173 -5.81 1.93 -19.07
CA PHE A 173 -6.29 0.61 -18.68
C PHE A 173 -5.42 -0.13 -17.65
N TRP A 174 -4.86 0.59 -16.68
CA TRP A 174 -4.13 -0.02 -15.58
C TRP A 174 -4.25 0.73 -14.26
N ASN A 175 -4.17 -0.02 -13.18
CA ASN A 175 -4.08 0.48 -11.82
C ASN A 175 -2.93 -0.20 -11.09
N GLY A 176 -2.24 0.53 -10.24
CA GLY A 176 -1.11 0.01 -9.48
C GLY A 176 -1.07 0.51 -8.06
N ARG A 177 -0.49 -0.33 -7.18
CA ARG A 177 -0.26 -0.03 -5.78
C ARG A 177 1.08 -0.57 -5.32
N TRP A 178 1.84 0.31 -4.68
CA TRP A 178 3.03 -0.03 -3.90
C TRP A 178 2.66 0.02 -2.43
N ARG A 179 3.04 -1.00 -1.65
CA ARG A 179 2.85 -1.08 -0.20
C ARG A 179 4.14 -1.51 0.45
N SER A 180 4.59 -0.74 1.44
CA SER A 180 5.70 -1.09 2.33
C SER A 180 5.18 -1.17 3.75
N LEU A 181 5.48 -2.26 4.44
CA LEU A 181 5.27 -2.42 5.87
C LEU A 181 6.58 -2.83 6.50
N TYR A 182 7.00 -2.10 7.52
CA TYR A 182 8.17 -2.43 8.33
C TYR A 182 7.79 -2.40 9.81
N ILE A 183 8.25 -3.40 10.53
CA ILE A 183 8.15 -3.46 12.00
C ILE A 183 9.56 -3.27 12.55
N PHE A 184 9.76 -2.22 13.30
CA PHE A 184 11.02 -1.92 13.98
C PHE A 184 10.91 -2.29 15.46
N ASP A 185 11.85 -3.08 15.93
CA ASP A 185 12.01 -3.44 17.34
C ASP A 185 13.16 -2.62 17.95
N PRO A 186 12.87 -1.62 18.79
CA PRO A 186 13.90 -0.79 19.42
C PRO A 186 14.84 -1.57 20.35
N SER A 187 14.40 -2.69 20.89
CA SER A 187 15.18 -3.48 21.87
C SER A 187 16.30 -4.26 21.19
N SER A 188 16.07 -4.79 20.01
CA SER A 188 17.02 -5.59 19.25
C SER A 188 17.64 -4.85 18.07
N GLY A 189 17.06 -3.72 17.66
CA GLY A 189 17.41 -3.03 16.43
C GLY A 189 16.94 -3.75 15.17
N ALA A 190 16.12 -4.78 15.28
CA ALA A 190 15.60 -5.51 14.13
C ALA A 190 14.58 -4.68 13.36
N LEU A 191 14.71 -4.66 12.03
CA LEU A 191 13.75 -4.10 11.08
C LEU A 191 13.30 -5.22 10.16
N GLU A 192 12.07 -5.65 10.33
CA GLU A 192 11.45 -6.71 9.53
C GLU A 192 10.26 -6.17 8.77
N GLY A 193 9.99 -6.68 7.57
CA GLY A 193 8.88 -6.17 6.82
C GLY A 193 8.68 -6.82 5.46
N SER A 194 7.83 -6.20 4.66
CA SER A 194 7.57 -6.64 3.30
C SER A 194 7.27 -5.47 2.38
N LEU A 195 7.73 -5.58 1.15
CA LEU A 195 7.39 -4.73 0.03
C LEU A 195 6.44 -5.50 -0.88
N LYS A 196 5.31 -4.92 -1.24
CA LYS A 196 4.32 -5.55 -2.13
C LYS A 196 3.99 -4.62 -3.27
N VAL A 197 3.98 -5.15 -4.48
CA VAL A 197 3.54 -4.44 -5.69
C VAL A 197 2.39 -5.21 -6.32
N ASP A 198 1.33 -4.50 -6.64
CA ASP A 198 0.13 -5.03 -7.27
C ASP A 198 -0.22 -4.12 -8.44
N VAL A 199 -0.21 -4.66 -9.65
CA VAL A 199 -0.56 -3.93 -10.88
C VAL A 199 -1.57 -4.75 -11.65
N HIS A 200 -2.68 -4.13 -12.00
CA HIS A 200 -3.71 -4.71 -12.84
C HIS A 200 -3.79 -3.94 -14.16
N TYR A 201 -3.64 -4.65 -15.27
CA TYR A 201 -3.77 -4.14 -16.63
C TYR A 201 -4.92 -4.86 -17.33
N TYR A 202 -5.85 -4.09 -17.93
CA TYR A 202 -7.13 -4.62 -18.40
C TYR A 202 -7.57 -4.12 -19.79
N GLU A 203 -6.65 -3.63 -20.64
CA GLU A 203 -7.00 -3.14 -21.99
C GLU A 203 -7.45 -4.29 -22.91
N ASP A 204 -6.61 -5.31 -23.09
CA ASP A 204 -6.83 -6.44 -24.00
C ASP A 204 -6.95 -7.79 -23.28
N GLY A 205 -7.38 -7.76 -22.04
CA GLY A 205 -7.47 -8.91 -21.16
C GLY A 205 -7.16 -8.51 -19.71
N ASN A 206 -7.18 -9.47 -18.81
CA ASN A 206 -6.85 -9.25 -17.41
C ASN A 206 -5.46 -9.79 -17.11
N VAL A 207 -4.49 -8.90 -16.95
CA VAL A 207 -3.14 -9.25 -16.51
C VAL A 207 -2.89 -8.61 -15.17
N ARG A 208 -2.62 -9.41 -14.15
CA ARG A 208 -2.28 -8.93 -12.82
C ARG A 208 -0.90 -9.37 -12.41
N LEU A 209 -0.06 -8.42 -12.03
CA LEU A 209 1.23 -8.66 -11.41
C LEU A 209 1.10 -8.49 -9.91
N LEU A 210 1.36 -9.57 -9.19
CA LEU A 210 1.46 -9.56 -7.74
C LEU A 210 2.87 -10.00 -7.38
N THR A 211 3.60 -9.15 -6.68
CA THR A 211 4.94 -9.50 -6.19
C THR A 211 5.14 -9.02 -4.77
N SER A 212 5.93 -9.76 -4.01
CA SER A 212 6.25 -9.47 -2.62
C SER A 212 7.71 -9.77 -2.33
N LYS A 213 8.37 -8.88 -1.60
CA LYS A 213 9.74 -9.03 -1.14
C LYS A 213 9.79 -8.93 0.37
N PRO A 214 10.17 -9.98 1.10
CA PRO A 214 10.43 -9.86 2.54
C PRO A 214 11.72 -9.08 2.77
N ILE A 215 11.74 -8.29 3.84
CA ILE A 215 12.88 -7.52 4.31
C ILE A 215 13.19 -7.94 5.73
N SER A 216 14.45 -8.21 6.01
CA SER A 216 14.96 -8.45 7.36
C SER A 216 16.37 -7.89 7.46
N THR A 217 16.57 -6.95 8.36
CA THR A 217 17.88 -6.34 8.62
C THR A 217 17.96 -5.89 10.07
N THR A 218 19.18 -5.60 10.53
CA THR A 218 19.41 -5.05 11.86
C THR A 218 20.03 -3.67 11.73
N ILE A 219 19.46 -2.71 12.46
CA ILE A 219 19.89 -1.32 12.45
C ILE A 219 20.76 -1.06 13.67
N SER A 220 22.00 -0.62 13.46
CA SER A 220 22.92 -0.28 14.53
C SER A 220 22.61 1.07 15.19
N SER A 221 21.93 1.96 14.47
CA SER A 221 21.50 3.28 14.94
C SER A 221 20.00 3.31 15.09
N GLY A 222 19.45 3.27 16.30
CA GLY A 222 18.01 3.37 16.60
C GLY A 222 17.41 4.75 16.35
N THR A 223 18.09 5.64 15.62
CA THR A 223 17.58 6.97 15.25
C THR A 223 16.59 6.87 14.10
N GLY A 224 15.59 7.75 14.07
CA GLY A 224 14.63 7.83 12.97
C GLY A 224 15.31 7.96 11.59
N ALA A 225 16.38 8.75 11.50
CA ALA A 225 17.16 8.90 10.29
C ALA A 225 17.88 7.61 9.86
N GLY A 226 18.40 6.82 10.80
CA GLY A 226 18.99 5.53 10.53
C GLY A 226 18.00 4.52 10.00
N ILE A 227 16.81 4.46 10.60
CA ILE A 227 15.71 3.59 10.18
C ILE A 227 15.27 3.94 8.76
N VAL A 228 15.00 5.20 8.47
CA VAL A 228 14.55 5.65 7.13
C VAL A 228 15.62 5.43 6.07
N LYS A 229 16.90 5.56 6.41
CA LYS A 229 18.00 5.24 5.49
C LYS A 229 17.96 3.77 5.05
N GLU A 230 17.77 2.84 6.00
CA GLU A 230 17.69 1.41 5.67
C GLU A 230 16.43 1.07 4.88
N ILE A 231 15.29 1.69 5.19
CA ILE A 231 14.08 1.61 4.38
C ILE A 231 14.37 2.05 2.94
N GLY A 232 14.99 3.21 2.75
CA GLY A 232 15.34 3.72 1.42
C GLY A 232 16.28 2.79 0.64
N ASN A 233 17.26 2.19 1.31
CA ASN A 233 18.14 1.22 0.69
C ASN A 233 17.39 -0.04 0.24
N ALA A 234 16.50 -0.58 1.08
CA ALA A 234 15.71 -1.75 0.78
C ALA A 234 14.75 -1.50 -0.40
N GLU A 235 14.05 -0.37 -0.40
CA GLU A 235 13.11 -0.01 -1.46
C GLU A 235 13.79 0.25 -2.79
N LYS A 236 14.92 0.97 -2.78
CA LYS A 236 15.72 1.18 -3.98
C LYS A 236 16.21 -0.14 -4.59
N LYS A 237 16.74 -1.03 -3.74
CA LYS A 237 17.18 -2.36 -4.19
C LYS A 237 16.05 -3.15 -4.84
N TYR A 238 14.87 -3.13 -4.23
CA TYR A 238 13.71 -3.84 -4.78
C TYR A 238 13.21 -3.22 -6.09
N GLN A 239 13.19 -1.90 -6.21
CA GLN A 239 12.85 -1.22 -7.47
C GLN A 239 13.82 -1.63 -8.58
N ASP A 240 15.13 -1.68 -8.30
CA ASP A 240 16.14 -2.11 -9.27
C ASP A 240 15.94 -3.59 -9.67
N GLU A 241 15.61 -4.46 -8.72
CA GLU A 241 15.30 -5.88 -8.98
C GLU A 241 14.04 -6.01 -9.86
N LEU A 242 12.98 -5.25 -9.58
CA LEU A 242 11.76 -5.24 -10.39
C LEU A 242 12.04 -4.77 -11.82
N ASN A 243 12.77 -3.68 -11.99
CA ASN A 243 13.12 -3.14 -13.32
C ASN A 243 13.92 -4.17 -14.14
N LYS A 244 14.89 -4.84 -13.53
CA LYS A 244 15.66 -5.92 -14.18
C LYS A 244 14.76 -7.11 -14.54
N GLY A 245 13.85 -7.50 -13.63
CA GLY A 245 12.90 -8.58 -13.86
C GLY A 245 11.97 -8.29 -15.05
N PHE A 246 11.43 -7.08 -15.15
CA PHE A 246 10.59 -6.67 -16.27
C PHE A 246 11.35 -6.65 -17.59
N THR A 247 12.57 -6.12 -17.61
CA THR A 247 13.41 -6.15 -18.81
C THR A 247 13.66 -7.58 -19.26
N SER A 248 14.03 -8.47 -18.35
CA SER A 248 14.26 -9.88 -18.65
C SER A 248 13.00 -10.59 -19.17
N LEU A 249 11.82 -10.32 -18.59
CA LEU A 249 10.55 -10.85 -19.08
C LEU A 249 10.20 -10.35 -20.47
N SER A 250 10.39 -9.06 -20.72
CA SER A 250 10.12 -8.43 -22.01
C SER A 250 11.02 -9.01 -23.11
N GLU A 251 12.31 -9.14 -22.85
CA GLU A 251 13.29 -9.65 -23.81
C GLU A 251 13.23 -11.18 -24.01
N GLY A 252 12.80 -11.93 -22.98
CA GLY A 252 12.75 -13.37 -22.97
C GLY A 252 11.35 -13.94 -23.17
N ALA A 253 10.65 -14.20 -22.07
CA ALA A 253 9.39 -14.96 -22.06
C ALA A 253 8.28 -14.32 -22.89
N PHE A 254 8.07 -13.01 -22.79
CA PHE A 254 7.02 -12.33 -23.57
C PHE A 254 7.36 -12.27 -25.07
N LYS A 255 8.63 -12.18 -25.42
CA LYS A 255 9.07 -12.23 -26.82
C LYS A 255 8.85 -13.62 -27.44
N ALA A 256 9.03 -14.67 -26.65
CA ALA A 256 8.75 -16.05 -27.06
C ALA A 256 7.23 -16.31 -27.18
N LEU A 257 6.41 -15.80 -26.24
CA LEU A 257 4.96 -15.92 -26.27
C LEU A 257 4.33 -15.20 -27.48
N ARG A 258 4.86 -14.07 -27.93
CA ARG A 258 4.43 -13.39 -29.15
C ARG A 258 4.45 -14.28 -30.39
N ARG A 259 5.34 -15.27 -30.44
CA ARG A 259 5.48 -16.18 -31.58
C ARG A 259 4.51 -17.35 -31.54
N GLN A 260 3.89 -17.62 -30.39
CA GLN A 260 3.04 -18.79 -30.17
C GLN A 260 1.54 -18.45 -30.07
N LEU A 261 1.19 -17.20 -29.81
CA LEU A 261 -0.20 -16.78 -29.83
C LEU A 261 -0.74 -16.73 -31.26
N PRO A 262 -1.95 -17.23 -31.52
CA PRO A 262 -2.58 -17.06 -32.82
C PRO A 262 -2.61 -15.56 -33.16
N VAL A 263 -2.29 -15.24 -34.40
CA VAL A 263 -2.21 -13.86 -34.90
C VAL A 263 -3.60 -13.22 -34.83
N THR A 264 -3.98 -12.75 -33.66
CA THR A 264 -5.01 -11.73 -33.57
C THR A 264 -4.38 -10.45 -34.12
N ARG A 265 -5.06 -9.79 -35.04
CA ARG A 265 -4.53 -8.60 -35.78
C ARG A 265 -4.22 -7.39 -34.88
N GLN A 266 -4.34 -7.52 -33.56
CA GLN A 266 -4.02 -6.49 -32.58
C GLN A 266 -2.58 -6.65 -32.09
N LYS A 267 -1.78 -5.66 -32.39
CA LYS A 267 -0.40 -5.53 -31.93
C LYS A 267 -0.40 -5.16 -30.45
N ILE A 268 -0.22 -6.12 -29.56
CA ILE A 268 0.13 -5.78 -28.17
C ILE A 268 1.53 -5.17 -28.20
N GLU A 269 1.62 -3.87 -27.93
CA GLU A 269 2.90 -3.16 -27.85
C GLU A 269 3.55 -3.42 -26.48
N TRP A 270 4.09 -4.62 -26.32
CA TRP A 270 4.80 -5.02 -25.10
C TRP A 270 5.96 -4.10 -24.74
N ASP A 271 6.50 -3.39 -25.73
CA ASP A 271 7.53 -2.39 -25.52
C ASP A 271 7.03 -1.20 -24.70
N LYS A 272 5.74 -0.91 -24.75
CA LYS A 272 5.12 0.07 -23.83
C LYS A 272 5.04 -0.46 -22.41
N VAL A 273 4.75 -1.76 -22.20
CA VAL A 273 4.76 -2.37 -20.85
C VAL A 273 6.17 -2.34 -20.28
N ALA A 274 7.19 -2.63 -21.09
CA ALA A 274 8.60 -2.55 -20.67
C ALA A 274 9.06 -1.11 -20.42
N SER A 275 8.48 -0.11 -21.11
CA SER A 275 8.77 1.31 -20.89
C SER A 275 8.11 1.86 -19.62
N TYR A 276 7.05 1.22 -19.13
CA TYR A 276 6.50 1.51 -17.80
C TYR A 276 7.47 0.97 -16.74
N ARG A 277 8.26 1.85 -16.19
CA ARG A 277 9.10 1.55 -15.02
C ARG A 277 8.20 1.46 -13.79
N VAL A 278 7.51 0.32 -13.64
CA VAL A 278 6.43 0.12 -12.65
C VAL A 278 6.87 0.54 -11.25
N GLY A 279 8.09 0.19 -10.85
CA GLY A 279 8.64 0.62 -9.56
C GLY A 279 8.83 2.14 -9.47
N GLN A 280 9.23 2.80 -10.57
CA GLN A 280 9.40 4.26 -10.61
C GLN A 280 8.09 5.00 -10.80
N ASP A 281 7.17 4.45 -11.59
CA ASP A 281 5.88 5.08 -11.88
C ASP A 281 4.92 4.99 -10.68
N ILE A 282 4.92 3.89 -9.96
CA ILE A 282 4.15 3.73 -8.73
C ILE A 282 4.89 4.36 -7.55
N GLY A 283 6.19 4.17 -7.47
CA GLY A 283 7.06 4.69 -6.42
C GLY A 283 7.45 6.16 -6.56
N GLY A 284 7.08 6.82 -7.65
CA GLY A 284 7.33 8.26 -7.85
C GLY A 284 8.78 8.63 -8.17
N GLY A 285 9.63 7.67 -8.51
CA GLY A 285 11.00 7.94 -8.95
C GLY A 285 11.00 8.79 -10.22
N SER A 286 11.32 10.08 -10.12
CA SER A 286 11.43 10.95 -11.26
C SER A 286 12.59 10.50 -12.15
N SER A 287 12.31 10.12 -13.39
CA SER A 287 13.35 10.08 -14.40
C SER A 287 13.77 11.53 -14.67
N ARG A 288 14.83 12.01 -14.03
CA ARG A 288 15.54 13.15 -14.57
C ARG A 288 16.19 12.70 -15.88
N ARG A 289 15.76 13.33 -16.94
CA ARG A 289 16.53 13.37 -18.20
C ARG A 289 17.84 14.08 -17.97
#